data_6ebc9837c7465128a76ee85bdd64f3b7
#
_entry.id   6ebc9837c7465128a76ee85bdd64f3b7
#
_cell.length_a   1.000
_cell.length_b   1.000
_cell.length_c   1.000
_cell.angle_alpha   90.00
_cell.angle_beta   90.00
_cell.angle_gamma   90.00
#
_symmetry.space_group_name_H-M   'P 1'
#
loop_
_entity.id
_entity.type
_entity.pdbx_description
1 polymer ?
#
loop_
_entity_poly.entity_id
_entity_poly.type
_entity_poly.pdbx_seq_one_letter_code
_entity_poly.pdbx_strand_id
1 'polypeptide(L)'
;MTAEQKNASRELIQALDRQFVLIHTRSCSLVSTTPLDLLYRGVRSSAAAPVHSMGEYLLRSAAAVEQTFGGITANLWDDPFEWTLPENLSTTERVNEYLEEVAATRRRAFARFEQDSDLLKEVLVPTGDTRTLIELLTETMVKAADYQGRAIATWTLISDGCFPES
;
A
#
# COMPACT_ATOMS: atom_id res chain seq x y z
N MET A 1 -28.65 19.70 0.65
CA MET A 1 -28.25 18.28 0.71
C MET A 1 -27.96 17.96 2.16
N THR A 2 -28.69 17.03 2.76
CA THR A 2 -28.50 16.62 4.15
C THR A 2 -27.22 15.82 4.33
N ALA A 3 -26.68 15.73 5.55
CA ALA A 3 -25.48 14.92 5.85
C ALA A 3 -25.66 13.44 5.43
N GLU A 4 -26.87 12.89 5.58
CA GLU A 4 -27.21 11.54 5.13
C GLU A 4 -27.15 11.38 3.62
N GLN A 5 -27.64 12.35 2.83
CA GLN A 5 -27.54 12.32 1.36
C GLN A 5 -26.08 12.41 0.89
N LYS A 6 -25.25 13.20 1.59
CA LYS A 6 -23.83 13.32 1.29
C LYS A 6 -23.08 12.02 1.64
N ASN A 7 -23.52 11.31 2.69
CA ASN A 7 -22.92 10.04 3.12
C ASN A 7 -23.28 8.91 2.13
N ALA A 8 -24.54 8.80 1.71
CA ALA A 8 -24.99 7.83 0.70
C ALA A 8 -24.29 8.02 -0.67
N SER A 9 -23.89 9.25 -1.02
CA SER A 9 -23.18 9.52 -2.26
C SER A 9 -21.69 9.16 -2.26
N ARG A 10 -21.13 8.65 -1.15
CA ARG A 10 -19.72 8.32 -0.97
C ARG A 10 -19.48 6.89 -0.47
N GLU A 11 -20.42 6.00 -0.61
CA GLU A 11 -20.34 4.63 -0.08
C GLU A 11 -19.22 3.82 -0.73
N LEU A 12 -19.04 3.94 -2.06
CA LEU A 12 -17.96 3.26 -2.77
C LEU A 12 -16.59 3.85 -2.40
N ILE A 13 -16.47 5.18 -2.33
CA ILE A 13 -15.25 5.86 -1.89
C ILE A 13 -14.86 5.38 -0.49
N GLN A 14 -15.81 5.34 0.44
CA GLN A 14 -15.56 4.86 1.80
C GLN A 14 -15.20 3.38 1.85
N ALA A 15 -15.83 2.56 1.00
CA ALA A 15 -15.52 1.14 0.92
C ALA A 15 -14.08 0.91 0.43
N LEU A 16 -13.65 1.62 -0.62
CA LEU A 16 -12.28 1.56 -1.11
C LEU A 16 -11.28 2.05 -0.06
N ASP A 17 -11.55 3.20 0.58
CA ASP A 17 -10.66 3.74 1.62
C ASP A 17 -10.48 2.74 2.78
N ARG A 18 -11.56 2.09 3.24
CA ARG A 18 -11.47 1.04 4.27
C ARG A 18 -10.56 -0.11 3.87
N GLN A 19 -10.52 -0.52 2.60
CA GLN A 19 -9.62 -1.58 2.15
C GLN A 19 -8.14 -1.13 2.21
N PHE A 20 -7.85 0.10 1.81
CA PHE A 20 -6.50 0.65 1.96
C PHE A 20 -6.10 0.83 3.43
N VAL A 21 -7.04 1.22 4.31
CA VAL A 21 -6.80 1.25 5.76
C VAL A 21 -6.44 -0.13 6.28
N LEU A 22 -7.13 -1.18 5.84
CA LEU A 22 -6.85 -2.55 6.24
C LEU A 22 -5.44 -2.99 5.82
N ILE A 23 -5.03 -2.69 4.58
CA ILE A 23 -3.68 -2.99 4.08
C ILE A 23 -2.64 -2.26 4.95
N HIS A 24 -2.83 -0.95 5.21
CA HIS A 24 -1.94 -0.16 6.05
C HIS A 24 -1.83 -0.72 7.48
N THR A 25 -2.95 -0.95 8.14
CA THR A 25 -2.99 -1.46 9.53
C THR A 25 -2.28 -2.81 9.66
N ARG A 26 -2.52 -3.72 8.71
CA ARG A 26 -1.83 -5.02 8.68
C ARG A 26 -0.32 -4.88 8.45
N SER A 27 0.10 -3.96 7.59
CA SER A 27 1.52 -3.69 7.36
C SER A 27 2.21 -3.16 8.61
N CYS A 28 1.59 -2.20 9.31
CA CYS A 28 2.10 -1.68 10.59
C CYS A 28 2.17 -2.78 11.66
N SER A 29 1.14 -3.62 11.76
CA SER A 29 1.13 -4.75 12.70
C SER A 29 2.27 -5.73 12.42
N LEU A 30 2.50 -6.08 11.14
CA LEU A 30 3.61 -6.94 10.73
C LEU A 30 4.97 -6.36 11.14
N VAL A 31 5.21 -5.08 10.84
CA VAL A 31 6.46 -4.40 11.19
C VAL A 31 6.66 -4.38 12.69
N SER A 32 5.61 -4.01 13.46
CA SER A 32 5.70 -3.86 14.91
C SER A 32 5.91 -5.19 15.66
N THR A 33 5.48 -6.31 15.07
CA THR A 33 5.62 -7.65 15.67
C THR A 33 6.87 -8.39 15.19
N THR A 34 7.58 -7.84 14.20
CA THR A 34 8.76 -8.50 13.61
C THR A 34 10.03 -8.00 14.25
N PRO A 35 10.86 -8.88 14.81
CA PRO A 35 12.21 -8.54 15.25
C PRO A 35 13.04 -7.94 14.10
N LEU A 36 13.85 -6.93 14.41
CA LEU A 36 14.60 -6.18 13.40
C LEU A 36 15.51 -7.08 12.53
N ASP A 37 16.10 -8.10 13.14
CA ASP A 37 16.97 -9.07 12.44
C ASP A 37 16.21 -9.97 11.45
N LEU A 38 14.87 -10.06 11.58
CA LEU A 38 14.00 -10.80 10.65
C LEU A 38 13.45 -9.92 9.54
N LEU A 39 13.36 -8.61 9.75
CA LEU A 39 12.70 -7.68 8.82
C LEU A 39 13.24 -7.80 7.39
N TYR A 40 14.56 -7.84 7.24
CA TYR A 40 15.24 -7.97 5.95
C TYR A 40 16.00 -9.28 5.79
N ARG A 41 15.65 -10.29 6.59
CA ARG A 41 16.26 -11.61 6.46
C ARG A 41 15.89 -12.24 5.13
N GLY A 42 16.92 -12.59 4.36
CA GLY A 42 16.73 -13.29 3.09
C GLY A 42 16.21 -14.72 3.33
N VAL A 43 15.26 -15.13 2.48
CA VAL A 43 14.79 -16.53 2.44
C VAL A 43 15.67 -17.30 1.46
N ARG A 44 16.17 -18.45 1.88
CA ARG A 44 16.85 -19.36 0.96
C ARG A 44 15.82 -19.93 -0.02
N SER A 45 15.95 -19.56 -1.27
CA SER A 45 15.10 -20.07 -2.34
C SER A 45 15.94 -20.84 -3.35
N SER A 46 15.47 -22.00 -3.74
CA SER A 46 15.97 -22.74 -4.90
C SER A 46 15.30 -22.28 -6.20
N ALA A 47 14.39 -21.31 -6.13
CA ALA A 47 13.66 -20.80 -7.28
C ALA A 47 14.56 -19.93 -8.17
N ALA A 48 14.31 -19.97 -9.47
CA ALA A 48 15.03 -19.15 -10.46
C ALA A 48 14.71 -17.65 -10.35
N ALA A 49 13.66 -17.26 -9.61
CA ALA A 49 13.27 -15.88 -9.36
C ALA A 49 13.77 -15.40 -7.98
N PRO A 50 14.21 -14.12 -7.87
CA PRO A 50 14.61 -13.56 -6.60
C PRO A 50 13.41 -13.50 -5.65
N VAL A 51 13.59 -14.02 -4.42
CA VAL A 51 12.61 -13.87 -3.35
C VAL A 51 13.08 -12.73 -2.46
N HIS A 52 12.24 -11.71 -2.33
CA HIS A 52 12.51 -10.58 -1.46
C HIS A 52 12.28 -10.94 0.01
N SER A 53 12.90 -10.19 0.91
CA SER A 53 12.62 -10.24 2.33
C SER A 53 11.20 -9.76 2.66
N MET A 54 10.73 -10.06 3.85
CA MET A 54 9.42 -9.59 4.32
C MET A 54 9.32 -8.06 4.30
N GLY A 55 10.34 -7.37 4.79
CA GLY A 55 10.40 -5.91 4.78
C GLY A 55 10.35 -5.31 3.37
N GLU A 56 11.12 -5.88 2.42
CA GLU A 56 11.08 -5.43 1.02
C GLU A 56 9.69 -5.59 0.40
N TYR A 57 8.97 -6.68 0.69
CA TYR A 57 7.61 -6.84 0.21
C TYR A 57 6.65 -5.83 0.82
N LEU A 58 6.79 -5.49 2.12
CA LEU A 58 5.99 -4.43 2.76
C LEU A 58 6.26 -3.06 2.14
N LEU A 59 7.52 -2.74 1.88
CA LEU A 59 7.90 -1.48 1.22
C LEU A 59 7.33 -1.41 -0.20
N ARG A 60 7.35 -2.51 -0.96
CA ARG A 60 6.73 -2.59 -2.30
C ARG A 60 5.21 -2.43 -2.25
N SER A 61 4.55 -2.97 -1.22
CA SER A 61 3.13 -2.76 -0.99
C SER A 61 2.81 -1.28 -0.76
N ALA A 62 3.56 -0.62 0.11
CA ALA A 62 3.39 0.80 0.41
C ALA A 62 3.74 1.69 -0.79
N ALA A 63 4.84 1.38 -1.49
CA ALA A 63 5.26 2.11 -2.69
C ALA A 63 4.20 2.08 -3.81
N ALA A 64 3.51 0.95 -4.01
CA ALA A 64 2.42 0.87 -4.97
C ALA A 64 1.27 1.84 -4.61
N VAL A 65 0.96 1.98 -3.32
CA VAL A 65 -0.03 2.95 -2.83
C VAL A 65 0.47 4.37 -3.04
N GLU A 66 1.70 4.68 -2.62
CA GLU A 66 2.30 6.00 -2.75
C GLU A 66 2.34 6.47 -4.21
N GLN A 67 2.82 5.63 -5.13
CA GLN A 67 2.91 5.93 -6.55
C GLN A 67 1.55 6.34 -7.13
N THR A 68 0.51 5.56 -6.86
CA THR A 68 -0.83 5.86 -7.39
C THR A 68 -1.40 7.14 -6.78
N PHE A 69 -1.34 7.29 -5.46
CA PHE A 69 -1.88 8.48 -4.81
C PHE A 69 -1.06 9.74 -5.08
N GLY A 70 0.25 9.62 -5.26
CA GLY A 70 1.12 10.70 -5.75
C GLY A 70 0.77 11.09 -7.18
N GLY A 71 0.57 10.11 -8.05
CA GLY A 71 0.16 10.30 -9.44
C GLY A 71 -1.17 11.04 -9.57
N ILE A 72 -2.21 10.57 -8.92
CA ILE A 72 -3.56 11.18 -9.03
C ILE A 72 -3.70 12.53 -8.32
N THR A 73 -2.82 12.86 -7.37
CA THR A 73 -2.92 14.13 -6.61
C THR A 73 -1.94 15.19 -7.04
N ALA A 74 -0.76 14.81 -7.51
CA ALA A 74 0.35 15.70 -7.82
C ALA A 74 1.04 15.40 -9.16
N ASN A 75 0.51 14.45 -9.93
CA ASN A 75 1.09 13.93 -11.18
C ASN A 75 2.53 13.37 -10.97
N LEU A 76 2.79 12.81 -9.80
CA LEU A 76 4.04 12.15 -9.44
C LEU A 76 3.87 10.63 -9.56
N TRP A 77 4.28 10.08 -10.71
CA TRP A 77 4.11 8.66 -11.05
C TRP A 77 5.38 7.84 -10.86
N ASP A 78 6.45 8.44 -10.36
CA ASP A 78 7.71 7.74 -10.13
C ASP A 78 7.51 6.58 -9.14
N ASP A 79 8.25 5.49 -9.36
CA ASP A 79 8.22 4.37 -8.42
C ASP A 79 9.04 4.73 -7.17
N PRO A 80 8.40 4.90 -6.00
CA PRO A 80 9.10 5.27 -4.78
C PRO A 80 10.07 4.19 -4.30
N PHE A 81 9.98 2.98 -4.82
CA PHE A 81 10.83 1.86 -4.41
C PHE A 81 12.33 2.14 -4.59
N GLU A 82 12.71 2.96 -5.57
CA GLU A 82 14.13 3.29 -5.81
C GLU A 82 14.79 4.02 -4.62
N TRP A 83 14.04 4.79 -3.84
CA TRP A 83 14.55 5.51 -2.65
C TRP A 83 14.01 4.97 -1.32
N THR A 84 13.09 4.03 -1.35
CA THR A 84 12.62 3.28 -0.17
C THR A 84 13.39 1.97 0.01
N LEU A 85 14.71 2.03 -0.21
CA LEU A 85 15.57 0.86 -0.07
C LEU A 85 15.73 0.46 1.41
N PRO A 86 15.98 -0.83 1.69
CA PRO A 86 16.20 -1.33 3.05
C PRO A 86 17.31 -0.59 3.81
N GLU A 87 18.33 -0.08 3.10
CA GLU A 87 19.42 0.68 3.68
C GLU A 87 18.94 2.03 4.26
N ASN A 88 17.94 2.65 3.62
CA ASN A 88 17.35 3.92 4.04
C ASN A 88 16.31 3.71 5.14
N LEU A 89 15.57 2.60 5.08
CA LEU A 89 14.50 2.22 6.01
C LEU A 89 14.95 1.02 6.87
N SER A 90 16.13 1.14 7.46
CA SER A 90 16.83 0.05 8.14
C SER A 90 16.30 -0.28 9.53
N THR A 91 15.35 0.47 10.07
CA THR A 91 14.74 0.21 11.39
C THR A 91 13.22 0.12 11.28
N THR A 92 12.60 -0.56 12.25
CA THR A 92 11.13 -0.69 12.33
C THR A 92 10.45 0.65 12.48
N GLU A 93 11.05 1.59 13.19
CA GLU A 93 10.56 2.96 13.37
C GLU A 93 10.49 3.70 12.03
N ARG A 94 11.58 3.67 11.25
CA ARG A 94 11.62 4.31 9.92
C ARG A 94 10.64 3.71 8.94
N VAL A 95 10.47 2.39 8.97
CA VAL A 95 9.46 1.72 8.14
C VAL A 95 8.06 2.18 8.54
N ASN A 96 7.75 2.23 9.84
CA ASN A 96 6.46 2.72 10.32
C ASN A 96 6.23 4.20 9.98
N GLU A 97 7.23 5.07 10.11
CA GLU A 97 7.16 6.47 9.67
C GLU A 97 6.79 6.56 8.18
N TYR A 98 7.48 5.79 7.33
CA TYR A 98 7.17 5.74 5.90
C TYR A 98 5.73 5.25 5.63
N LEU A 99 5.29 4.17 6.30
CA LEU A 99 3.91 3.69 6.17
C LEU A 99 2.89 4.77 6.56
N GLU A 100 3.14 5.55 7.61
CA GLU A 100 2.27 6.66 8.02
C GLU A 100 2.26 7.82 7.01
N GLU A 101 3.38 8.15 6.38
CA GLU A 101 3.45 9.14 5.31
C GLU A 101 2.61 8.73 4.09
N VAL A 102 2.71 7.47 3.69
CA VAL A 102 1.88 6.89 2.61
C VAL A 102 0.40 6.95 2.99
N ALA A 103 0.05 6.58 4.23
CA ALA A 103 -1.33 6.67 4.72
C ALA A 103 -1.84 8.11 4.75
N ALA A 104 -1.00 9.08 5.10
CA ALA A 104 -1.36 10.51 5.08
C ALA A 104 -1.63 11.00 3.64
N THR A 105 -0.83 10.58 2.68
CA THR A 105 -1.03 10.90 1.25
C THR A 105 -2.34 10.31 0.75
N ARG A 106 -2.62 9.05 1.06
CA ARG A 106 -3.90 8.41 0.77
C ARG A 106 -5.08 9.18 1.36
N ARG A 107 -5.05 9.50 2.66
CA ARG A 107 -6.12 10.25 3.34
C ARG A 107 -6.41 11.58 2.65
N ARG A 108 -5.36 12.33 2.27
CA ARG A 108 -5.49 13.59 1.55
C ARG A 108 -6.15 13.42 0.17
N ALA A 109 -5.84 12.34 -0.52
CA ALA A 109 -6.45 12.04 -1.82
C ALA A 109 -7.93 11.69 -1.69
N PHE A 110 -8.29 10.77 -0.78
CA PHE A 110 -9.69 10.39 -0.55
C PHE A 110 -10.55 11.55 -0.06
N ALA A 111 -9.96 12.51 0.68
CA ALA A 111 -10.67 13.73 1.10
C ALA A 111 -11.08 14.64 -0.07
N ARG A 112 -10.44 14.52 -1.24
CA ARG A 112 -10.78 15.31 -2.45
C ARG A 112 -11.94 14.72 -3.25
N PHE A 113 -12.30 13.45 -3.03
CA PHE A 113 -13.42 12.83 -3.71
C PHE A 113 -14.71 13.20 -2.99
N GLU A 114 -15.60 13.90 -3.67
CA GLU A 114 -16.83 14.42 -3.06
C GLU A 114 -18.02 13.45 -3.18
N GLN A 115 -18.05 12.66 -4.26
CA GLN A 115 -19.13 11.71 -4.57
C GLN A 115 -18.61 10.52 -5.37
N ASP A 116 -19.31 9.40 -5.31
CA ASP A 116 -18.89 8.13 -5.94
C ASP A 116 -18.69 8.24 -7.45
N SER A 117 -19.39 9.16 -8.13
CA SER A 117 -19.15 9.45 -9.55
C SER A 117 -17.76 10.06 -9.84
N ASP A 118 -17.07 10.61 -8.82
CA ASP A 118 -15.68 11.05 -9.00
C ASP A 118 -14.74 9.89 -9.33
N LEU A 119 -15.08 8.68 -8.93
CA LEU A 119 -14.32 7.47 -9.25
C LEU A 119 -14.30 7.13 -10.75
N LEU A 120 -15.23 7.70 -11.51
CA LEU A 120 -15.29 7.54 -12.98
C LEU A 120 -14.49 8.62 -13.73
N LYS A 121 -13.89 9.58 -13.03
CA LYS A 121 -13.02 10.58 -13.65
C LYS A 121 -11.79 9.90 -14.26
N GLU A 122 -11.48 10.36 -15.46
CA GLU A 122 -10.33 9.87 -16.22
C GLU A 122 -9.05 10.62 -15.82
N VAL A 123 -7.96 9.88 -15.75
CA VAL A 123 -6.62 10.36 -15.44
C VAL A 123 -5.68 9.86 -16.54
N LEU A 124 -4.87 10.77 -17.08
CA LEU A 124 -3.80 10.43 -17.99
C LEU A 124 -2.63 9.82 -17.19
N VAL A 125 -2.24 8.59 -17.54
CA VAL A 125 -1.10 7.90 -16.92
C VAL A 125 0.16 8.03 -17.80
N PRO A 126 1.38 7.79 -17.25
CA PRO A 126 2.63 7.98 -17.97
C PRO A 126 2.78 7.17 -19.27
N THR A 127 2.05 6.08 -19.41
CA THR A 127 2.01 5.27 -20.66
C THR A 127 1.34 6.01 -21.81
N GLY A 128 0.68 7.13 -21.55
CA GLY A 128 -0.13 7.87 -22.53
C GLY A 128 -1.59 7.41 -22.61
N ASP A 129 -1.95 6.39 -21.83
CA ASP A 129 -3.33 5.91 -21.76
C ASP A 129 -4.16 6.73 -20.77
N THR A 130 -5.47 6.69 -20.95
CA THR A 130 -6.43 7.27 -20.01
C THR A 130 -7.09 6.15 -19.20
N ARG A 131 -7.08 6.28 -17.89
CA ARG A 131 -7.65 5.31 -16.95
C ARG A 131 -8.62 6.00 -15.99
N THR A 132 -9.69 5.33 -15.61
CA THR A 132 -10.58 5.86 -14.56
C THR A 132 -9.94 5.70 -13.18
N LEU A 133 -10.33 6.57 -12.24
CA LEU A 133 -9.84 6.48 -10.85
C LEU A 133 -10.18 5.13 -10.22
N ILE A 134 -11.37 4.58 -10.48
CA ILE A 134 -11.77 3.27 -9.94
C ILE A 134 -10.86 2.15 -10.44
N GLU A 135 -10.45 2.16 -11.71
CA GLU A 135 -9.51 1.19 -12.27
C GLU A 135 -8.15 1.30 -11.58
N LEU A 136 -7.59 2.51 -11.49
CA LEU A 136 -6.29 2.76 -10.85
C LEU A 136 -6.29 2.34 -9.38
N LEU A 137 -7.33 2.70 -8.62
CA LEU A 137 -7.44 2.36 -7.20
C LEU A 137 -7.59 0.85 -6.99
N THR A 138 -8.40 0.18 -7.81
CA THR A 138 -8.60 -1.27 -7.72
C THR A 138 -7.33 -2.03 -8.07
N GLU A 139 -6.64 -1.65 -9.13
CA GLU A 139 -5.38 -2.24 -9.56
C GLU A 139 -4.27 -2.06 -8.49
N THR A 140 -4.20 -0.87 -7.91
CA THR A 140 -3.27 -0.56 -6.81
C THR A 140 -3.57 -1.40 -5.58
N MET A 141 -4.82 -1.54 -5.21
CA MET A 141 -5.24 -2.36 -4.07
C MET A 141 -4.86 -3.82 -4.27
N VAL A 142 -5.11 -4.38 -5.46
CA VAL A 142 -4.71 -5.76 -5.80
C VAL A 142 -3.19 -5.92 -5.72
N LYS A 143 -2.42 -5.00 -6.31
CA LYS A 143 -0.96 -5.02 -6.29
C LYS A 143 -0.40 -4.92 -4.86
N ALA A 144 -0.94 -4.00 -4.06
CA ALA A 144 -0.51 -3.82 -2.68
C ALA A 144 -0.85 -5.04 -1.80
N ALA A 145 -2.04 -5.62 -1.97
CA ALA A 145 -2.46 -6.82 -1.25
C ALA A 145 -1.64 -8.06 -1.64
N ASP A 146 -1.26 -8.20 -2.92
CA ASP A 146 -0.37 -9.28 -3.38
C ASP A 146 0.99 -9.20 -2.70
N TYR A 147 1.62 -8.02 -2.69
CA TYR A 147 2.89 -7.83 -1.99
C TYR A 147 2.76 -8.08 -0.48
N GLN A 148 1.69 -7.63 0.16
CA GLN A 148 1.44 -7.90 1.58
C GLN A 148 1.26 -9.40 1.84
N GLY A 149 0.56 -10.12 0.98
CA GLY A 149 0.44 -11.58 1.06
C GLY A 149 1.78 -12.29 0.97
N ARG A 150 2.67 -11.83 0.08
CA ARG A 150 4.06 -12.35 -0.01
C ARG A 150 4.86 -12.03 1.24
N ALA A 151 4.70 -10.83 1.82
CA ALA A 151 5.34 -10.47 3.08
C ALA A 151 4.92 -11.42 4.21
N ILE A 152 3.63 -11.69 4.33
CA ILE A 152 3.08 -12.63 5.33
C ILE A 152 3.62 -14.05 5.12
N ALA A 153 3.61 -14.53 3.88
CA ALA A 153 4.15 -15.85 3.55
C ALA A 153 5.65 -15.95 3.89
N THR A 154 6.42 -14.91 3.57
CA THR A 154 7.85 -14.83 3.90
C THR A 154 8.06 -14.84 5.42
N TRP A 155 7.27 -14.03 6.15
CA TRP A 155 7.32 -13.99 7.62
C TRP A 155 7.04 -15.36 8.23
N THR A 156 6.03 -16.07 7.75
CA THR A 156 5.69 -17.43 8.23
C THR A 156 6.84 -18.43 8.01
N LEU A 157 7.64 -18.25 6.95
CA LEU A 157 8.77 -19.12 6.66
C LEU A 157 10.02 -18.84 7.54
N ILE A 158 10.16 -17.61 8.04
CA ILE A 158 11.35 -17.18 8.80
C ILE A 158 11.10 -17.06 10.30
N SER A 159 9.84 -17.00 10.73
CA SER A 159 9.41 -17.00 12.11
C SER A 159 8.81 -18.35 12.45
N ASP A 160 9.25 -18.98 13.53
CA ASP A 160 8.68 -20.26 14.02
C ASP A 160 7.28 -20.06 14.65
N GLY A 161 6.60 -18.98 14.38
CA GLY A 161 5.37 -18.56 15.03
C GLY A 161 4.17 -18.41 14.10
N CYS A 162 2.96 -18.51 14.67
CA CYS A 162 1.73 -18.13 13.99
C CYS A 162 1.66 -16.61 13.84
N PHE A 163 1.13 -16.14 12.70
CA PHE A 163 0.86 -14.74 12.47
C PHE A 163 -0.09 -14.21 13.57
N PRO A 164 0.18 -13.04 14.17
CA PRO A 164 -0.77 -12.45 15.11
C PRO A 164 -2.08 -12.17 14.36
N GLU A 165 -3.15 -12.83 14.78
CA GLU A 165 -4.48 -12.52 14.27
C GLU A 165 -4.85 -11.09 14.62
N SER A 166 -5.30 -10.36 13.61
CA SER A 166 -5.74 -8.95 13.70
C SER A 166 -7.17 -8.84 14.21
#